data_861e1f46ced0f03823dbda7daa16f90a
#
_entry.id   861e1f46ced0f03823dbda7daa16f90a
#
_cell.length_a   1.000
_cell.length_b   1.000
_cell.length_c   1.000
_cell.angle_alpha   90.00
_cell.angle_beta   90.00
_cell.angle_gamma   90.00
#
_symmetry.space_group_name_H-M   'P 1'
#
loop_
_entity.id
_entity.type
_entity.pdbx_description
1 polymer ?
#
loop_
_entity_poly.entity_id
_entity_poly.type
_entity_poly.pdbx_seq_one_letter_code
_entity_poly.pdbx_strand_id
1 'polypeptide(L)'
;QLGAQEQLRRLPRSRLVDLLQRYRDCLEQAARQYKGSLHTLSDGGSLILFHSRDNRADYLTNALCCGELMRALGHALQIEVADSGITLQLQLGLSLGEDLSEQTQADLLLNETVQNALALNQHSRNLLLVERSIADDAVVRERARIRAIASPEGACCVERLLEPYPSMLERQLARMHDRARP
;
A
#
# COMPACT_ATOMS: atom_id res chain seq x y z
N GLN A 1 -2.97 2.94 -4.53
CA GLN A 1 -3.41 3.54 -5.79
C GLN A 1 -2.30 4.40 -6.39
N LEU A 2 -2.18 4.41 -7.71
CA LEU A 2 -1.35 5.39 -8.40
C LEU A 2 -2.13 6.70 -8.56
N GLY A 3 -1.59 7.77 -7.98
CA GLY A 3 -2.07 9.14 -8.19
C GLY A 3 -1.49 9.77 -9.46
N ALA A 4 -1.74 11.08 -9.64
CA ALA A 4 -1.24 11.87 -10.77
C ALA A 4 -1.56 11.26 -12.16
N GLN A 5 -2.76 10.73 -12.31
CA GLN A 5 -3.18 10.01 -13.52
C GLN A 5 -3.10 10.84 -14.79
N GLU A 6 -3.27 12.15 -14.72
CA GLU A 6 -3.10 13.04 -15.87
C GLU A 6 -1.68 13.06 -16.40
N GLN A 7 -0.68 12.96 -15.51
CA GLN A 7 0.72 12.83 -15.92
C GLN A 7 0.99 11.48 -16.57
N LEU A 8 0.41 10.40 -16.02
CA LEU A 8 0.53 9.06 -16.57
C LEU A 8 -0.01 8.98 -18.00
N ARG A 9 -1.09 9.70 -18.30
CA ARG A 9 -1.68 9.74 -19.65
C ARG A 9 -0.77 10.40 -20.70
N ARG A 10 0.26 11.12 -20.29
CA ARG A 10 1.26 11.72 -21.19
C ARG A 10 2.32 10.72 -21.66
N LEU A 11 2.40 9.56 -21.00
CA LEU A 11 3.30 8.49 -21.45
C LEU A 11 2.84 7.89 -22.79
N PRO A 12 3.77 7.48 -23.65
CA PRO A 12 3.45 6.63 -24.78
C PRO A 12 2.69 5.39 -24.31
N ARG A 13 1.69 4.96 -25.08
CA ARG A 13 0.80 3.86 -24.69
C ARG A 13 1.54 2.59 -24.26
N SER A 14 2.59 2.22 -24.98
CA SER A 14 3.40 1.05 -24.64
C SER A 14 4.08 1.17 -23.28
N ARG A 15 4.65 2.32 -22.97
CA ARG A 15 5.28 2.59 -21.67
C ARG A 15 4.25 2.65 -20.53
N LEU A 16 3.07 3.22 -20.79
CA LEU A 16 1.99 3.24 -19.80
C LEU A 16 1.51 1.84 -19.47
N VAL A 17 1.29 0.99 -20.48
CA VAL A 17 0.86 -0.41 -20.29
C VAL A 17 1.91 -1.18 -19.51
N ASP A 18 3.19 -1.05 -19.86
CA ASP A 18 4.30 -1.71 -19.17
C ASP A 18 4.37 -1.26 -17.69
N LEU A 19 4.31 0.05 -17.43
CA LEU A 19 4.32 0.60 -16.08
C LEU A 19 3.15 0.08 -15.22
N LEU A 20 1.94 0.08 -15.78
CA LEU A 20 0.75 -0.41 -15.07
C LEU A 20 0.82 -1.91 -14.79
N GLN A 21 1.36 -2.70 -15.73
CA GLN A 21 1.57 -4.12 -15.52
C GLN A 21 2.59 -4.38 -14.41
N ARG A 22 3.71 -3.68 -14.41
CA ARG A 22 4.74 -3.80 -13.37
C ARG A 22 4.22 -3.37 -12.00
N TYR A 23 3.43 -2.30 -11.95
CA TYR A 23 2.76 -1.89 -10.71
C TYR A 23 1.82 -2.98 -10.19
N ARG A 24 1.04 -3.61 -11.07
CA ARG A 24 0.16 -4.72 -10.71
C ARG A 24 0.95 -5.92 -10.20
N ASP A 25 2.04 -6.28 -10.86
CA ASP A 25 2.92 -7.37 -10.44
C ASP A 25 3.51 -7.10 -9.04
N CYS A 26 3.88 -5.84 -8.76
CA CYS A 26 4.32 -5.42 -7.42
C CYS A 26 3.22 -5.61 -6.37
N LEU A 27 1.98 -5.21 -6.67
CA LEU A 27 0.83 -5.39 -5.77
C LEU A 27 0.59 -6.88 -5.48
N GLU A 28 0.58 -7.73 -6.49
CA GLU A 28 0.37 -9.17 -6.35
C GLU A 28 1.48 -9.82 -5.52
N GLN A 29 2.72 -9.45 -5.76
CA GLN A 29 3.86 -9.96 -5.00
C GLN A 29 3.83 -9.51 -3.54
N ALA A 30 3.55 -8.23 -3.28
CA ALA A 30 3.45 -7.69 -1.93
C ALA A 30 2.30 -8.33 -1.15
N ALA A 31 1.13 -8.44 -1.75
CA ALA A 31 -0.03 -9.11 -1.14
C ALA A 31 0.28 -10.57 -0.81
N ARG A 32 0.86 -11.30 -1.73
CA ARG A 32 1.24 -12.72 -1.53
C ARG A 32 2.30 -12.87 -0.43
N GLN A 33 3.30 -11.99 -0.39
CA GLN A 33 4.37 -12.02 0.61
C GLN A 33 3.84 -11.91 2.03
N TYR A 34 2.78 -11.11 2.23
CA TYR A 34 2.20 -10.81 3.53
C TYR A 34 0.81 -11.43 3.75
N LYS A 35 0.43 -12.41 2.93
CA LYS A 35 -0.83 -13.16 3.04
C LYS A 35 -2.08 -12.27 2.99
N GLY A 36 -2.02 -11.20 2.22
CA GLY A 36 -3.16 -10.34 1.93
C GLY A 36 -3.94 -10.82 0.72
N SER A 37 -5.25 -10.57 0.71
CA SER A 37 -6.12 -10.82 -0.44
C SER A 37 -6.26 -9.56 -1.29
N LEU A 38 -5.77 -9.60 -2.53
CA LEU A 38 -5.82 -8.48 -3.45
C LEU A 38 -7.14 -8.43 -4.22
N HIS A 39 -7.78 -7.27 -4.20
CA HIS A 39 -9.01 -6.97 -4.95
C HIS A 39 -8.79 -5.72 -5.80
N THR A 40 -9.31 -5.75 -7.03
CA THR A 40 -9.35 -4.55 -7.90
C THR A 40 -10.72 -3.90 -7.75
N LEU A 41 -10.74 -2.61 -7.43
CA LEU A 41 -11.96 -1.83 -7.28
C LEU A 41 -12.44 -1.34 -8.66
N SER A 42 -13.72 -1.00 -8.77
CA SER A 42 -14.33 -0.54 -10.03
C SER A 42 -13.76 0.79 -10.55
N ASP A 43 -13.17 1.60 -9.67
CA ASP A 43 -12.49 2.85 -10.01
C ASP A 43 -11.03 2.65 -10.47
N GLY A 44 -10.58 1.39 -10.57
CA GLY A 44 -9.19 1.03 -10.87
C GLY A 44 -8.25 1.05 -9.68
N GLY A 45 -8.72 1.39 -8.48
CA GLY A 45 -7.98 1.28 -7.24
C GLY A 45 -7.73 -0.18 -6.85
N SER A 46 -6.81 -0.39 -5.95
CA SER A 46 -6.49 -1.72 -5.41
C SER A 46 -6.70 -1.75 -3.91
N LEU A 47 -7.30 -2.82 -3.44
CA LEU A 47 -7.55 -3.09 -2.03
C LEU A 47 -6.87 -4.40 -1.65
N ILE A 48 -6.13 -4.40 -0.55
CA ILE A 48 -5.55 -5.61 0.01
C ILE A 48 -6.14 -5.81 1.40
N LEU A 49 -6.77 -6.95 1.62
CA LEU A 49 -7.40 -7.32 2.88
C LEU A 49 -6.48 -8.24 3.69
N PHE A 50 -6.35 -7.96 4.97
CA PHE A 50 -5.62 -8.75 5.94
C PHE A 50 -6.58 -9.13 7.06
N HIS A 51 -6.83 -10.43 7.24
CA HIS A 51 -7.78 -10.93 8.23
C HIS A 51 -7.08 -11.44 9.48
N SER A 52 -7.61 -11.10 10.65
CA SER A 52 -7.11 -11.61 11.93
C SER A 52 -7.26 -13.14 12.05
N ARG A 53 -8.17 -13.76 11.30
CA ARG A 53 -8.35 -15.21 11.24
C ARG A 53 -7.15 -15.93 10.65
N ASP A 54 -6.52 -15.34 9.64
CA ASP A 54 -5.40 -15.94 8.93
C ASP A 54 -4.10 -15.82 9.72
N ASN A 55 -3.98 -14.78 10.53
CA ASN A 55 -2.82 -14.58 11.40
C ASN A 55 -3.16 -13.64 12.56
N ARG A 56 -3.74 -14.18 13.64
CA ARG A 56 -4.22 -13.38 14.78
C ARG A 56 -3.20 -12.45 15.40
N ALA A 57 -1.94 -12.90 15.46
CA ALA A 57 -0.89 -12.11 16.10
C ALA A 57 -0.29 -11.04 15.19
N ASP A 58 -0.28 -11.27 13.87
CA ASP A 58 0.57 -10.51 12.95
C ASP A 58 -0.15 -9.84 11.79
N TYR A 59 -1.49 -9.91 11.71
CA TYR A 59 -2.23 -9.33 10.57
C TYR A 59 -1.99 -7.82 10.42
N LEU A 60 -1.92 -7.06 11.51
CA LEU A 60 -1.58 -5.64 11.49
C LEU A 60 -0.15 -5.40 11.04
N THR A 61 0.79 -6.18 11.54
CA THR A 61 2.20 -6.12 11.11
C THR A 61 2.34 -6.47 9.64
N ASN A 62 1.64 -7.48 9.17
CA ASN A 62 1.62 -7.86 7.76
C ASN A 62 1.07 -6.73 6.89
N ALA A 63 0.01 -6.07 7.32
CA ALA A 63 -0.55 -4.92 6.59
C ALA A 63 0.43 -3.74 6.55
N LEU A 64 1.09 -3.42 7.66
CA LEU A 64 2.12 -2.37 7.71
C LEU A 64 3.32 -2.70 6.82
N CYS A 65 3.83 -3.91 6.90
CA CYS A 65 4.96 -4.35 6.07
C CYS A 65 4.61 -4.35 4.59
N CYS A 66 3.40 -4.80 4.24
CA CYS A 66 2.92 -4.75 2.85
C CYS A 66 2.84 -3.30 2.34
N GLY A 67 2.31 -2.39 3.14
CA GLY A 67 2.23 -0.96 2.80
C GLY A 67 3.62 -0.33 2.60
N GLU A 68 4.56 -0.60 3.49
CA GLU A 68 5.94 -0.11 3.38
C GLU A 68 6.69 -0.75 2.21
N LEU A 69 6.47 -2.03 1.92
CA LEU A 69 7.02 -2.69 0.74
C LEU A 69 6.49 -2.04 -0.54
N MET A 70 5.19 -1.74 -0.61
CA MET A 70 4.58 -1.04 -1.74
C MET A 70 5.15 0.37 -1.89
N ARG A 71 5.38 1.09 -0.79
CA ARG A 71 6.01 2.42 -0.83
C ARG A 71 7.41 2.35 -1.45
N ALA A 72 8.21 1.39 -1.06
CA ALA A 72 9.55 1.19 -1.60
C ALA A 72 9.54 0.77 -3.08
N LEU A 73 8.62 -0.10 -3.47
CA LEU A 73 8.42 -0.50 -4.88
C LEU A 73 7.95 0.69 -5.73
N GLY A 74 7.06 1.53 -5.20
CA GLY A 74 6.63 2.76 -5.86
C GLY A 74 7.79 3.74 -6.09
N HIS A 75 8.71 3.84 -5.13
CA HIS A 75 9.92 4.63 -5.30
C HIS A 75 10.85 4.08 -6.41
N ALA A 76 11.01 2.77 -6.48
CA ALA A 76 11.76 2.12 -7.54
C ALA A 76 11.14 2.38 -8.94
N LEU A 77 9.81 2.27 -9.06
CA LEU A 77 9.11 2.61 -10.29
C LEU A 77 9.26 4.10 -10.67
N GLN A 78 9.27 5.01 -9.68
CA GLN A 78 9.52 6.42 -9.92
C GLN A 78 10.90 6.66 -10.54
N ILE A 79 11.94 5.99 -10.07
CA ILE A 79 13.28 6.10 -10.63
C ILE A 79 13.30 5.67 -12.10
N GLU A 80 12.59 4.61 -12.43
CA GLU A 80 12.54 4.07 -13.81
C GLU A 80 11.82 4.98 -14.82
N VAL A 81 10.86 5.80 -14.36
CA VAL A 81 10.13 6.73 -15.25
C VAL A 81 10.64 8.16 -15.15
N ALA A 82 11.65 8.43 -14.34
CA ALA A 82 12.17 9.77 -14.09
C ALA A 82 12.65 10.48 -15.37
N ASP A 83 13.22 9.72 -16.31
CA ASP A 83 13.65 10.20 -17.62
C ASP A 83 12.51 10.74 -18.50
N SER A 84 11.27 10.33 -18.23
CA SER A 84 10.07 10.77 -18.93
C SER A 84 9.47 12.08 -18.37
N GLY A 85 10.10 12.69 -17.36
CA GLY A 85 9.60 13.90 -16.71
C GLY A 85 8.31 13.71 -15.91
N ILE A 86 8.00 12.46 -15.54
CA ILE A 86 6.78 12.11 -14.80
C ILE A 86 7.12 11.86 -13.35
N THR A 87 6.30 12.42 -12.46
CA THR A 87 6.36 12.15 -11.03
C THR A 87 5.24 11.19 -10.65
N LEU A 88 5.60 9.96 -10.29
CA LEU A 88 4.66 9.00 -9.74
C LEU A 88 4.30 9.40 -8.31
N GLN A 89 3.02 9.34 -8.01
CA GLN A 89 2.52 9.43 -6.65
C GLN A 89 1.86 8.12 -6.29
N LEU A 90 2.41 7.44 -5.30
CA LEU A 90 1.76 6.27 -4.73
C LEU A 90 0.93 6.72 -3.52
N GLN A 91 -0.34 6.39 -3.55
CA GLN A 91 -1.29 6.70 -2.49
C GLN A 91 -1.60 5.42 -1.70
N LEU A 92 -1.32 5.45 -0.41
CA LEU A 92 -1.46 4.32 0.51
C LEU A 92 -2.21 4.74 1.77
N GLY A 93 -3.31 4.06 2.06
CA GLY A 93 -4.09 4.24 3.27
C GLY A 93 -4.42 2.90 3.90
N LEU A 94 -4.34 2.80 5.21
CA LEU A 94 -4.64 1.61 5.99
C LEU A 94 -5.67 1.95 7.07
N SER A 95 -6.78 1.22 7.09
CA SER A 95 -7.81 1.31 8.12
C SER A 95 -8.12 -0.04 8.74
N LEU A 96 -8.66 -0.02 9.94
CA LEU A 96 -9.04 -1.19 10.71
C LEU A 96 -10.56 -1.22 10.91
N GLY A 97 -11.19 -2.34 10.66
CA GLY A 97 -12.64 -2.48 10.82
C GLY A 97 -13.08 -3.92 10.97
N GLU A 98 -14.34 -4.16 10.69
CA GLU A 98 -14.96 -5.46 10.78
C GLU A 98 -14.46 -6.43 9.70
N ASP A 99 -14.74 -7.71 9.89
CA ASP A 99 -14.39 -8.77 8.94
C ASP A 99 -15.11 -8.60 7.60
N LEU A 100 -14.35 -8.46 6.53
CA LEU A 100 -14.83 -8.26 5.16
C LEU A 100 -14.79 -9.53 4.30
N SER A 101 -14.48 -10.68 4.88
CA SER A 101 -14.21 -11.92 4.12
C SER A 101 -15.41 -12.45 3.33
N GLU A 102 -16.62 -12.10 3.73
CA GLU A 102 -17.87 -12.53 3.08
C GLU A 102 -18.49 -11.46 2.15
N GLN A 103 -17.84 -10.31 2.01
CA GLN A 103 -18.32 -9.20 1.20
C GLN A 103 -18.10 -9.47 -0.29
N THR A 104 -19.11 -9.16 -1.11
CA THR A 104 -18.93 -9.14 -2.57
C THR A 104 -18.09 -7.95 -2.98
N GLN A 105 -17.52 -7.98 -4.19
CA GLN A 105 -16.70 -6.87 -4.70
C GLN A 105 -17.49 -5.55 -4.76
N ALA A 106 -18.79 -5.60 -5.05
CA ALA A 106 -19.66 -4.41 -5.05
C ALA A 106 -19.86 -3.88 -3.62
N ASP A 107 -20.04 -4.77 -2.65
CA ASP A 107 -20.28 -4.41 -1.25
C ASP A 107 -19.01 -3.83 -0.59
N LEU A 108 -17.81 -4.26 -1.02
CA LEU A 108 -16.55 -3.72 -0.51
C LEU A 108 -16.46 -2.21 -0.67
N LEU A 109 -16.89 -1.65 -1.80
CA LEU A 109 -16.87 -0.19 -2.02
C LEU A 109 -17.83 0.58 -1.09
N LEU A 110 -18.89 -0.05 -0.63
CA LEU A 110 -19.88 0.56 0.27
C LEU A 110 -19.51 0.38 1.75
N ASN A 111 -18.51 -0.44 2.03
CA ASN A 111 -18.12 -0.72 3.40
C ASN A 111 -17.35 0.47 4.02
N GLU A 112 -17.70 0.82 5.25
CA GLU A 112 -17.12 1.97 5.96
C GLU A 112 -15.60 1.86 6.13
N THR A 113 -15.09 0.67 6.46
CA THR A 113 -13.63 0.46 6.62
C THR A 113 -12.89 0.73 5.32
N VAL A 114 -13.44 0.27 4.19
CA VAL A 114 -12.87 0.51 2.86
C VAL A 114 -12.94 2.00 2.52
N GLN A 115 -14.06 2.66 2.79
CA GLN A 115 -14.22 4.09 2.57
C GLN A 115 -13.23 4.92 3.40
N ASN A 116 -12.99 4.54 4.64
CA ASN A 116 -11.99 5.18 5.49
C ASN A 116 -10.57 5.03 4.92
N ALA A 117 -10.21 3.85 4.45
CA ALA A 117 -8.92 3.62 3.79
C ALA A 117 -8.77 4.46 2.50
N LEU A 118 -9.83 4.55 1.70
CA LEU A 118 -9.86 5.37 0.48
C LEU A 118 -9.76 6.87 0.80
N ALA A 119 -10.40 7.33 1.86
CA ALA A 119 -10.29 8.71 2.32
C ALA A 119 -8.86 9.07 2.74
N LEU A 120 -8.20 8.21 3.51
CA LEU A 120 -6.77 8.35 3.84
C LEU A 120 -5.90 8.38 2.58
N ASN A 121 -6.19 7.49 1.66
CA ASN A 121 -5.47 7.34 0.40
C ASN A 121 -5.37 8.66 -0.38
N GLN A 122 -6.44 9.45 -0.43
CA GLN A 122 -6.48 10.73 -1.14
C GLN A 122 -5.48 11.76 -0.59
N HIS A 123 -5.12 11.67 0.68
CA HIS A 123 -4.16 12.55 1.34
C HIS A 123 -2.73 12.01 1.34
N SER A 124 -2.54 10.77 0.93
CA SER A 124 -1.23 10.14 0.84
C SER A 124 -0.46 10.60 -0.40
N ARG A 125 0.81 10.94 -0.18
CA ARG A 125 1.78 11.27 -1.24
C ARG A 125 3.08 10.54 -0.97
N ASN A 126 3.18 9.31 -1.46
CA ASN A 126 4.32 8.43 -1.22
C ASN A 126 4.58 8.10 0.26
N LEU A 127 3.55 8.19 1.09
CA LEU A 127 3.57 7.88 2.51
C LEU A 127 2.50 6.82 2.81
N LEU A 128 2.72 6.01 3.81
CA LEU A 128 1.69 5.12 4.34
C LEU A 128 0.94 5.87 5.45
N LEU A 129 -0.33 6.19 5.20
CA LEU A 129 -1.23 6.78 6.18
C LEU A 129 -2.05 5.70 6.86
N VAL A 130 -2.24 5.83 8.15
CA VAL A 130 -3.01 4.90 8.98
C VAL A 130 -3.99 5.64 9.88
N GLU A 131 -5.06 4.99 10.24
CA GLU A 131 -5.99 5.49 11.25
C GLU A 131 -5.35 5.49 12.64
N ARG A 132 -5.86 6.35 13.52
CA ARG A 132 -5.41 6.45 14.90
C ARG A 132 -5.57 5.12 15.66
N SER A 133 -6.64 4.37 15.40
CA SER A 133 -6.87 3.05 15.99
C SER A 133 -5.72 2.07 15.75
N ILE A 134 -5.13 2.12 14.56
CA ILE A 134 -3.93 1.33 14.21
C ILE A 134 -2.69 1.90 14.89
N ALA A 135 -2.52 3.21 14.85
CA ALA A 135 -1.37 3.88 15.47
C ALA A 135 -1.32 3.68 16.99
N ASP A 136 -2.47 3.55 17.63
CA ASP A 136 -2.58 3.34 19.08
C ASP A 136 -2.49 1.88 19.51
N ASP A 137 -2.50 0.94 18.55
CA ASP A 137 -2.34 -0.48 18.84
C ASP A 137 -0.97 -0.79 19.46
N ALA A 138 -0.96 -1.56 20.55
CA ALA A 138 0.26 -1.85 21.31
C ALA A 138 1.31 -2.59 20.47
N VAL A 139 0.88 -3.54 19.64
CA VAL A 139 1.76 -4.31 18.75
C VAL A 139 2.36 -3.42 17.68
N VAL A 140 1.56 -2.52 17.12
CA VAL A 140 2.01 -1.56 16.11
C VAL A 140 3.05 -0.60 16.68
N ARG A 141 2.83 -0.09 17.91
CA ARG A 141 3.78 0.80 18.59
C ARG A 141 5.14 0.17 18.86
N GLU A 142 5.18 -1.13 19.06
CA GLU A 142 6.44 -1.88 19.23
C GLU A 142 7.21 -2.08 17.92
N ARG A 143 6.54 -1.96 16.77
CA ARG A 143 7.05 -2.33 15.45
C ARG A 143 7.24 -1.18 14.47
N ALA A 144 6.65 -0.03 14.76
CA ALA A 144 6.69 1.13 13.88
C ALA A 144 6.79 2.45 14.66
N ARG A 145 7.47 3.42 14.07
CA ARG A 145 7.38 4.82 14.46
C ARG A 145 6.27 5.48 13.65
N ILE A 146 5.28 6.02 14.37
CA ILE A 146 4.11 6.64 13.76
C ILE A 146 3.95 8.05 14.32
N ARG A 147 3.66 8.98 13.43
CA ARG A 147 3.48 10.40 13.75
C ARG A 147 2.06 10.84 13.38
N ALA A 148 1.39 11.55 14.27
CA ALA A 148 0.13 12.22 13.94
C ALA A 148 0.38 13.31 12.88
N ILE A 149 -0.58 13.46 11.97
CA ILE A 149 -0.56 14.51 10.95
C ILE A 149 -1.73 15.46 11.16
N ALA A 150 -1.58 16.71 10.69
CA ALA A 150 -2.58 17.75 10.90
C ALA A 150 -3.84 17.54 10.06
N SER A 151 -3.69 16.94 8.88
CA SER A 151 -4.81 16.72 7.95
C SER A 151 -4.61 15.44 7.15
N PRO A 152 -5.64 14.57 7.07
CA PRO A 152 -6.93 14.70 7.75
C PRO A 152 -6.82 14.47 9.26
N GLU A 153 -7.75 15.08 10.01
CA GLU A 153 -7.81 14.89 11.47
C GLU A 153 -7.96 13.40 11.82
N GLY A 154 -7.24 12.95 12.84
CA GLY A 154 -7.24 11.56 13.27
C GLY A 154 -6.37 10.62 12.44
N ALA A 155 -5.73 11.11 11.38
CA ALA A 155 -4.78 10.33 10.60
C ALA A 155 -3.37 10.41 11.15
N CYS A 156 -2.62 9.35 10.92
CA CYS A 156 -1.22 9.23 11.28
C CYS A 156 -0.40 8.77 10.08
N CYS A 157 0.89 9.09 10.09
CA CYS A 157 1.84 8.67 9.07
C CYS A 157 2.85 7.69 9.67
N VAL A 158 3.09 6.59 8.99
CA VAL A 158 4.18 5.68 9.31
C VAL A 158 5.49 6.33 8.87
N GLU A 159 6.32 6.74 9.82
CA GLU A 159 7.63 7.32 9.52
C GLU A 159 8.62 6.23 9.11
N ARG A 160 8.64 5.14 9.84
CA ARG A 160 9.48 3.96 9.60
C ARG A 160 9.03 2.75 10.39
N LEU A 161 9.35 1.58 9.91
CA LEU A 161 9.32 0.35 10.70
C LEU A 161 10.58 0.26 11.57
N LEU A 162 10.46 -0.44 12.70
CA LEU A 162 11.58 -0.74 13.58
C LEU A 162 12.18 -2.10 13.21
N GLU A 163 13.47 -2.32 13.54
CA GLU A 163 14.10 -3.62 13.30
C GLU A 163 13.35 -4.76 14.02
N PRO A 164 13.25 -5.94 13.42
CA PRO A 164 13.99 -6.43 12.22
C PRO A 164 13.30 -6.18 10.87
N TYR A 165 12.19 -5.43 10.84
CA TYR A 165 11.34 -5.29 9.63
C TYR A 165 12.02 -4.54 8.48
N PRO A 166 12.73 -3.41 8.68
CA PRO A 166 13.44 -2.74 7.58
C PRO A 166 14.45 -3.64 6.88
N SER A 167 15.27 -4.36 7.62
CA SER A 167 16.25 -5.31 7.06
C SER A 167 15.58 -6.47 6.31
N MET A 168 14.42 -6.93 6.78
CA MET A 168 13.63 -7.94 6.10
C MET A 168 13.06 -7.41 4.77
N LEU A 169 12.53 -6.19 4.76
CA LEU A 169 12.00 -5.54 3.56
C LEU A 169 13.09 -5.32 2.50
N GLU A 170 14.28 -4.88 2.89
CA GLU A 170 15.42 -4.71 1.97
C GLU A 170 15.78 -6.02 1.28
N ARG A 171 15.82 -7.13 2.01
CA ARG A 171 16.06 -8.46 1.43
C ARG A 171 14.95 -8.90 0.47
N GLN A 172 13.70 -8.57 0.78
CA GLN A 172 12.56 -8.88 -0.10
C GLN A 172 12.63 -8.06 -1.39
N LEU A 173 12.93 -6.77 -1.30
CA LEU A 173 13.12 -5.90 -2.47
C LEU A 173 14.22 -6.40 -3.38
N ALA A 174 15.37 -6.77 -2.83
CA ALA A 174 16.49 -7.32 -3.60
C ALA A 174 16.05 -8.58 -4.37
N ARG A 175 15.34 -9.51 -3.74
CA ARG A 175 14.83 -10.73 -4.40
C ARG A 175 13.80 -10.43 -5.51
N MET A 176 12.98 -9.40 -5.33
CA MET A 176 11.99 -8.99 -6.34
C MET A 176 12.69 -8.39 -7.56
N HIS A 177 13.74 -7.58 -7.36
CA HIS A 177 14.54 -7.02 -8.45
C HIS A 177 15.30 -8.10 -9.23
N ASP A 178 15.86 -9.09 -8.55
CA ASP A 178 16.56 -10.19 -9.20
C ASP A 178 15.65 -11.06 -10.07
N ARG A 179 14.39 -11.25 -9.66
CA ARG A 179 13.39 -11.99 -10.43
C ARG A 179 12.84 -11.21 -11.63
N ALA A 180 12.93 -9.89 -11.62
CA ALA A 180 12.47 -9.02 -12.70
C ALA A 180 13.52 -8.81 -13.80
N ARG A 181 14.75 -9.28 -13.59
CA ARG A 181 15.77 -9.29 -14.65
C ARG A 181 15.58 -10.53 -15.52
N PRO A 182 15.43 -10.36 -16.87
CA PRO A 182 15.28 -11.47 -17.79
C PRO A 182 16.54 -12.35 -17.86
#